data_6c851d217c4da6c2a888c3bdc3d8c5cc
#
_entry.id   6c851d217c4da6c2a888c3bdc3d8c5cc
#
_cell.length_a   1.000
_cell.length_b   1.000
_cell.length_c   1.000
_cell.angle_alpha   90.00
_cell.angle_beta   90.00
_cell.angle_gamma   90.00
#
_symmetry.space_group_name_H-M   'P 1'
#
loop_
_entity.id
_entity.type
_entity.pdbx_description
1 polymer ?
#
loop_
_entity_poly.entity_id
_entity_poly.type
_entity_poly.pdbx_seq_one_letter_code
_entity_poly.pdbx_strand_id
1 'polypeptide(L)'
;MLRFKKIVFQSIALVAIVLFSNFSSSAQDGKAIFQANCASCHNPLKDATGPALQGVDKRVPSKEWLYNWIHNSAKVISSGDKYANDLYNKWNKTAMTAFPQLSNAEIDAVIKYVNDYKAPSATPAAGAATQNAPEEDNSNMYILVTLALLVLMVILWKV
;
A
#
# COMPACT_ATOMS: atom_id res chain seq x y z
N MET A 1 19.14 31.38 -35.78
CA MET A 1 18.82 29.95 -35.66
C MET A 1 19.38 29.30 -34.41
N LEU A 2 20.64 29.53 -33.98
CA LEU A 2 21.21 28.87 -32.78
C LEU A 2 20.52 29.25 -31.46
N ARG A 3 20.08 30.49 -31.27
CA ARG A 3 19.41 30.92 -30.02
C ARG A 3 18.03 30.28 -29.86
N PHE A 4 17.30 30.11 -30.97
CA PHE A 4 16.01 29.45 -30.94
C PHE A 4 16.10 27.97 -30.59
N LYS A 5 17.09 27.25 -31.14
CA LYS A 5 17.34 25.83 -30.76
C LYS A 5 17.71 25.67 -29.29
N LYS A 6 18.46 26.61 -28.72
CA LYS A 6 18.80 26.57 -27.26
C LYS A 6 17.56 26.76 -26.37
N ILE A 7 16.68 27.70 -26.75
CA ILE A 7 15.45 27.96 -25.97
C ILE A 7 14.51 26.75 -26.02
N VAL A 8 14.34 26.15 -27.20
CA VAL A 8 13.52 24.93 -27.34
C VAL A 8 14.10 23.76 -26.54
N PHE A 9 15.41 23.56 -26.58
CA PHE A 9 16.06 22.50 -25.82
C PHE A 9 15.94 22.70 -24.30
N GLN A 10 16.10 23.95 -23.81
CA GLN A 10 15.89 24.28 -22.40
C GLN A 10 14.44 24.09 -21.96
N SER A 11 13.48 24.42 -22.81
CA SER A 11 12.05 24.23 -22.49
C SER A 11 11.70 22.73 -22.39
N ILE A 12 12.23 21.90 -23.29
CA ILE A 12 12.02 20.46 -23.27
C ILE A 12 12.65 19.83 -22.01
N ALA A 13 13.87 20.27 -21.64
CA ALA A 13 14.54 19.80 -20.45
C ALA A 13 13.77 20.16 -19.16
N LEU A 14 13.23 21.37 -19.09
CA LEU A 14 12.39 21.80 -17.95
C LEU A 14 11.10 20.99 -17.83
N VAL A 15 10.41 20.75 -18.95
CA VAL A 15 9.20 19.91 -18.98
C VAL A 15 9.53 18.47 -18.58
N ALA A 16 10.64 17.92 -19.04
CA ALA A 16 11.08 16.58 -18.66
C ALA A 16 11.34 16.49 -17.15
N ILE A 17 12.01 17.48 -16.55
CA ILE A 17 12.27 17.51 -15.09
C ILE A 17 10.95 17.56 -14.30
N VAL A 18 9.98 18.36 -14.73
CA VAL A 18 8.67 18.47 -14.08
C VAL A 18 7.88 17.16 -14.19
N LEU A 19 7.96 16.48 -15.32
CA LEU A 19 7.28 15.18 -15.52
C LEU A 19 7.91 14.06 -14.68
N PHE A 20 9.23 14.09 -14.48
CA PHE A 20 9.92 13.10 -13.63
C PHE A 20 9.76 13.38 -12.13
N SER A 21 9.44 14.61 -11.72
CA SER A 21 9.27 14.98 -10.30
C SER A 21 7.99 14.40 -9.68
N ASN A 22 7.04 13.92 -10.46
CA ASN A 22 5.80 13.29 -9.97
C ASN A 22 5.92 11.77 -9.76
N PHE A 23 7.12 11.21 -9.79
CA PHE A 23 7.34 9.88 -9.25
C PHE A 23 7.27 9.96 -7.71
N SER A 24 6.09 10.30 -7.20
CA SER A 24 5.76 10.12 -5.79
C SER A 24 6.01 8.65 -5.51
N SER A 25 7.01 8.37 -4.68
CA SER A 25 7.08 7.10 -3.98
C SER A 25 5.69 6.89 -3.37
N SER A 26 4.91 6.01 -3.95
CA SER A 26 3.64 5.59 -3.38
C SER A 26 3.98 5.15 -1.97
N ALA A 27 3.66 5.98 -0.99
CA ALA A 27 3.67 5.57 0.40
C ALA A 27 2.79 4.31 0.40
N GLN A 28 3.42 3.15 0.61
CA GLN A 28 2.78 1.86 0.44
C GLN A 28 1.46 1.88 1.21
N ASP A 29 0.34 1.77 0.51
CA ASP A 29 -0.97 1.84 1.11
C ASP A 29 -1.20 0.56 1.93
N GLY A 30 -0.85 0.63 3.21
CA GLY A 30 -1.01 -0.48 4.15
C GLY A 30 -2.45 -0.99 4.21
N LYS A 31 -3.44 -0.14 3.95
CA LYS A 31 -4.84 -0.54 3.84
C LYS A 31 -5.07 -1.44 2.62
N ALA A 32 -4.60 -1.02 1.46
CA ALA A 32 -4.76 -1.81 0.23
C ALA A 32 -4.04 -3.16 0.35
N ILE A 33 -2.81 -3.17 0.88
CA ILE A 33 -2.05 -4.40 1.12
C ILE A 33 -2.77 -5.31 2.11
N PHE A 34 -3.28 -4.76 3.22
CA PHE A 34 -4.05 -5.51 4.21
C PHE A 34 -5.30 -6.14 3.58
N GLN A 35 -6.06 -5.38 2.82
CA GLN A 35 -7.28 -5.85 2.16
C GLN A 35 -6.99 -6.97 1.15
N ALA A 36 -5.92 -6.85 0.38
CA ALA A 36 -5.56 -7.83 -0.64
C ALA A 36 -5.00 -9.14 -0.06
N ASN A 37 -4.26 -9.08 1.05
CA ASN A 37 -3.46 -10.22 1.50
C ASN A 37 -3.88 -10.75 2.89
N CYS A 38 -4.46 -9.94 3.75
CA CYS A 38 -4.64 -10.27 5.18
C CYS A 38 -6.10 -10.38 5.61
N ALA A 39 -6.98 -9.55 5.01
CA ALA A 39 -8.36 -9.35 5.47
C ALA A 39 -9.25 -10.60 5.36
N SER A 40 -8.90 -11.58 4.52
CA SER A 40 -9.63 -12.83 4.40
C SER A 40 -9.57 -13.69 5.68
N CYS A 41 -8.48 -13.56 6.45
CA CYS A 41 -8.24 -14.35 7.65
C CYS A 41 -8.11 -13.51 8.92
N HIS A 42 -7.77 -12.24 8.81
CA HIS A 42 -7.52 -11.35 9.94
C HIS A 42 -8.45 -10.14 9.95
N ASN A 43 -8.78 -9.69 11.15
CA ASN A 43 -9.44 -8.41 11.36
C ASN A 43 -8.57 -7.56 12.30
N PRO A 44 -8.51 -6.23 12.14
CA PRO A 44 -7.73 -5.39 13.04
C PRO A 44 -8.14 -5.50 14.52
N LEU A 45 -9.43 -5.60 14.83
CA LEU A 45 -9.95 -5.45 16.20
C LEU A 45 -10.42 -6.75 16.85
N LYS A 46 -10.73 -7.76 16.07
CA LYS A 46 -11.31 -9.02 16.59
C LYS A 46 -10.67 -10.24 15.95
N ASP A 47 -10.66 -11.33 16.70
CA ASP A 47 -10.26 -12.63 16.19
C ASP A 47 -11.21 -13.10 15.10
N ALA A 48 -10.66 -13.75 14.07
CA ALA A 48 -11.38 -14.34 12.94
C ALA A 48 -10.80 -15.75 12.69
N THR A 49 -10.44 -16.11 11.47
CA THR A 49 -9.66 -17.32 11.18
C THR A 49 -8.28 -17.26 11.85
N GLY A 50 -7.69 -16.05 11.92
CA GLY A 50 -6.47 -15.76 12.66
C GLY A 50 -6.71 -14.69 13.73
N PRO A 51 -5.69 -14.36 14.54
CA PRO A 51 -5.80 -13.37 15.61
C PRO A 51 -6.08 -11.97 15.11
N ALA A 52 -6.69 -11.14 15.98
CA ALA A 52 -6.76 -9.68 15.78
C ALA A 52 -5.36 -9.10 15.64
N LEU A 53 -5.17 -8.14 14.70
CA LEU A 53 -3.85 -7.64 14.37
C LEU A 53 -3.46 -6.33 15.06
N GLN A 54 -4.40 -5.56 15.59
CA GLN A 54 -4.07 -4.31 16.28
C GLN A 54 -3.13 -4.59 17.46
N GLY A 55 -1.99 -3.88 17.51
CA GLY A 55 -0.95 -4.08 18.52
C GLY A 55 -0.15 -5.38 18.36
N VAL A 56 -0.17 -6.04 17.21
CA VAL A 56 0.55 -7.29 16.97
C VAL A 56 2.06 -7.12 17.15
N ASP A 57 2.61 -5.99 16.74
CA ASP A 57 4.03 -5.62 16.90
C ASP A 57 4.53 -5.63 18.35
N LYS A 58 3.62 -5.44 19.30
CA LYS A 58 3.91 -5.46 20.75
C LYS A 58 3.72 -6.83 21.40
N ARG A 59 3.10 -7.78 20.70
CA ARG A 59 2.78 -9.11 21.21
C ARG A 59 3.73 -10.20 20.74
N VAL A 60 4.50 -9.93 19.70
CA VAL A 60 5.46 -10.87 19.12
C VAL A 60 6.86 -10.68 19.71
N PRO A 61 7.75 -11.67 19.60
CA PRO A 61 9.09 -11.60 20.21
C PRO A 61 9.93 -10.42 19.71
N SER A 62 9.86 -10.13 18.42
CA SER A 62 10.55 -8.99 17.80
C SER A 62 9.93 -8.65 16.45
N LYS A 63 10.29 -7.47 15.94
CA LYS A 63 9.88 -7.03 14.61
C LYS A 63 10.45 -7.94 13.50
N GLU A 64 11.71 -8.36 13.66
CA GLU A 64 12.37 -9.30 12.75
C GLU A 64 11.66 -10.66 12.72
N TRP A 65 11.26 -11.16 13.92
CA TRP A 65 10.45 -12.37 14.02
C TRP A 65 9.14 -12.23 13.24
N LEU A 66 8.47 -11.07 13.33
CA LEU A 66 7.21 -10.81 12.63
C LEU A 66 7.39 -10.82 11.11
N TYR A 67 8.47 -10.23 10.60
CA TYR A 67 8.79 -10.29 9.17
C TYR A 67 9.00 -11.74 8.71
N ASN A 68 9.81 -12.51 9.44
CA ASN A 68 10.07 -13.92 9.12
C ASN A 68 8.79 -14.75 9.16
N TRP A 69 7.91 -14.50 10.15
CA TRP A 69 6.60 -15.14 10.26
C TRP A 69 5.71 -14.84 9.05
N ILE A 70 5.60 -13.59 8.64
CA ILE A 70 4.77 -13.19 7.50
C ILE A 70 5.34 -13.73 6.20
N HIS A 71 6.65 -13.68 6.03
CA HIS A 71 7.30 -14.22 4.84
C HIS A 71 7.15 -15.73 4.72
N ASN A 72 7.27 -16.48 5.82
CA ASN A 72 7.11 -17.94 5.80
C ASN A 72 6.90 -18.51 7.20
N SER A 73 5.65 -18.52 7.67
CA SER A 73 5.27 -19.06 8.98
C SER A 73 5.64 -20.54 9.14
N ALA A 74 5.50 -21.33 8.08
CA ALA A 74 5.83 -22.77 8.13
C ALA A 74 7.32 -22.99 8.41
N LYS A 75 8.21 -22.16 7.85
CA LYS A 75 9.64 -22.22 8.14
C LYS A 75 9.95 -21.86 9.58
N VAL A 76 9.27 -20.84 10.15
CA VAL A 76 9.47 -20.45 11.55
C VAL A 76 8.96 -21.54 12.50
N ILE A 77 7.84 -22.19 12.21
CA ILE A 77 7.31 -23.32 12.98
C ILE A 77 8.29 -24.50 12.93
N SER A 78 8.77 -24.86 11.73
CA SER A 78 9.66 -26.02 11.54
C SER A 78 11.06 -25.81 12.12
N SER A 79 11.48 -24.57 12.39
CA SER A 79 12.74 -24.27 13.07
C SER A 79 12.72 -24.62 14.57
N GLY A 80 11.57 -25.00 15.13
CA GLY A 80 11.40 -25.27 16.54
C GLY A 80 11.19 -24.03 17.40
N ASP A 81 10.95 -22.87 16.80
CA ASP A 81 10.65 -21.63 17.54
C ASP A 81 9.44 -21.86 18.45
N LYS A 82 9.65 -21.63 19.76
CA LYS A 82 8.64 -21.94 20.77
C LYS A 82 7.39 -21.08 20.59
N TYR A 83 7.56 -19.77 20.36
CA TYR A 83 6.43 -18.86 20.23
C TYR A 83 5.60 -19.19 18.99
N ALA A 84 6.25 -19.51 17.86
CA ALA A 84 5.59 -19.93 16.64
C ALA A 84 4.78 -21.22 16.83
N ASN A 85 5.35 -22.21 17.52
CA ASN A 85 4.67 -23.48 17.80
C ASN A 85 3.50 -23.30 18.78
N ASP A 86 3.66 -22.48 19.80
CA ASP A 86 2.58 -22.16 20.75
C ASP A 86 1.42 -21.44 20.02
N LEU A 87 1.75 -20.46 19.14
CA LEU A 87 0.78 -19.73 18.35
C LEU A 87 0.04 -20.67 17.37
N TYR A 88 0.76 -21.51 16.67
CA TYR A 88 0.21 -22.49 15.72
C TYR A 88 -0.75 -23.46 16.43
N ASN A 89 -0.36 -24.01 17.58
CA ASN A 89 -1.21 -24.89 18.36
C ASN A 89 -2.46 -24.17 18.89
N LYS A 90 -2.33 -22.93 19.35
CA LYS A 90 -3.45 -22.11 19.82
C LYS A 90 -4.51 -21.89 18.73
N TRP A 91 -4.10 -21.79 17.48
CA TRP A 91 -4.97 -21.57 16.33
C TRP A 91 -5.28 -22.85 15.55
N ASN A 92 -5.46 -23.96 16.27
CA ASN A 92 -5.88 -25.26 15.75
C ASN A 92 -5.01 -25.77 14.59
N LYS A 93 -3.72 -25.47 14.64
CA LYS A 93 -2.75 -25.81 13.59
C LYS A 93 -3.14 -25.27 12.21
N THR A 94 -3.84 -24.15 12.19
CA THR A 94 -4.13 -23.44 10.95
C THR A 94 -2.87 -22.73 10.48
N ALA A 95 -2.38 -23.13 9.31
CA ALA A 95 -1.20 -22.52 8.71
C ALA A 95 -1.55 -21.15 8.13
N MET A 96 -0.75 -20.14 8.46
CA MET A 96 -0.81 -18.84 7.80
C MET A 96 -0.19 -18.94 6.41
N THR A 97 -0.83 -18.36 5.40
CA THR A 97 -0.25 -18.23 4.05
C THR A 97 1.06 -17.45 4.10
N ALA A 98 2.05 -17.91 3.35
CA ALA A 98 3.33 -17.20 3.21
C ALA A 98 3.22 -16.05 2.20
N PHE A 99 3.85 -14.92 2.52
CA PHE A 99 3.90 -13.73 1.67
C PHE A 99 5.35 -13.28 1.41
N PRO A 100 6.17 -14.12 0.72
CA PRO A 100 7.59 -13.82 0.50
C PRO A 100 7.82 -12.60 -0.40
N GLN A 101 6.81 -12.18 -1.15
CA GLN A 101 6.85 -11.03 -2.05
C GLN A 101 6.73 -9.69 -1.33
N LEU A 102 6.20 -9.66 -0.10
CA LEU A 102 6.05 -8.41 0.64
C LEU A 102 7.40 -7.95 1.19
N SER A 103 7.78 -6.72 0.92
CA SER A 103 8.94 -6.10 1.57
C SER A 103 8.66 -5.78 3.03
N ASN A 104 9.71 -5.63 3.84
CA ASN A 104 9.57 -5.21 5.24
C ASN A 104 8.85 -3.85 5.36
N ALA A 105 9.04 -2.94 4.40
CA ALA A 105 8.36 -1.64 4.38
C ALA A 105 6.85 -1.78 4.13
N GLU A 106 6.43 -2.72 3.28
CA GLU A 106 5.01 -3.04 3.06
C GLU A 106 4.39 -3.66 4.30
N ILE A 107 5.10 -4.56 4.96
CA ILE A 107 4.66 -5.13 6.24
C ILE A 107 4.51 -4.02 7.29
N ASP A 108 5.46 -3.09 7.38
CA ASP A 108 5.37 -1.93 8.28
C ASP A 108 4.15 -1.05 7.99
N ALA A 109 3.86 -0.81 6.72
CA ALA A 109 2.67 -0.06 6.32
C ALA A 109 1.38 -0.77 6.75
N VAL A 110 1.31 -2.10 6.62
CA VAL A 110 0.18 -2.91 7.12
C VAL A 110 0.08 -2.81 8.65
N ILE A 111 1.20 -2.96 9.38
CA ILE A 111 1.21 -2.86 10.85
C ILE A 111 0.72 -1.48 11.30
N LYS A 112 1.20 -0.42 10.63
CA LYS A 112 0.73 0.94 10.90
C LYS A 112 -0.78 1.06 10.67
N TYR A 113 -1.27 0.57 9.54
CA TYR A 113 -2.70 0.61 9.22
C TYR A 113 -3.56 -0.09 10.28
N VAL A 114 -3.21 -1.31 10.68
CA VAL A 114 -3.99 -2.06 11.66
C VAL A 114 -3.91 -1.45 13.06
N ASN A 115 -2.79 -0.81 13.42
CA ASN A 115 -2.64 -0.12 14.69
C ASN A 115 -3.47 1.17 14.76
N ASP A 116 -3.57 1.89 13.65
CA ASP A 116 -4.34 3.13 13.55
C ASP A 116 -5.83 2.87 13.25
N TYR A 117 -6.22 1.62 12.98
CA TYR A 117 -7.58 1.28 12.59
C TYR A 117 -8.58 1.59 13.69
N LYS A 118 -9.63 2.30 13.30
CA LYS A 118 -10.80 2.57 14.15
C LYS A 118 -12.03 1.96 13.49
N ALA A 119 -12.83 1.24 14.27
CA ALA A 119 -14.10 0.77 13.75
C ALA A 119 -14.93 1.94 13.22
N PRO A 120 -15.61 1.81 12.08
CA PRO A 120 -16.59 2.80 11.66
C PRO A 120 -17.58 3.01 12.81
N SER A 121 -17.84 4.26 13.21
CA SER A 121 -18.91 4.57 14.15
C SER A 121 -20.20 4.00 13.56
N ALA A 122 -20.91 3.16 14.34
CA ALA A 122 -22.17 2.60 13.90
C ALA A 122 -23.21 3.72 13.72
N THR A 123 -23.28 4.25 12.50
CA THR A 123 -24.48 4.96 12.05
C THR A 123 -25.48 3.87 11.66
N PRO A 124 -26.76 3.94 12.10
CA PRO A 124 -27.74 2.90 11.79
C PRO A 124 -27.82 2.68 10.28
N ALA A 125 -27.70 1.43 9.87
CA ALA A 125 -27.67 1.03 8.47
C ALA A 125 -29.02 1.34 7.81
N ALA A 126 -29.00 2.23 6.83
CA ALA A 126 -29.99 2.28 5.78
C ALA A 126 -29.30 1.92 4.47
N GLY A 127 -29.69 0.81 3.88
CA GLY A 127 -29.48 0.52 2.47
C GLY A 127 -28.12 -0.12 2.10
N ALA A 128 -28.21 -1.25 1.44
CA ALA A 128 -27.14 -1.90 0.71
C ALA A 128 -26.40 -0.90 -0.19
N ALA A 129 -25.18 -0.59 0.14
CA ALA A 129 -24.31 0.23 -0.70
C ALA A 129 -23.31 -0.67 -1.42
N THR A 130 -23.50 -0.75 -2.71
CA THR A 130 -22.51 -1.11 -3.73
C THR A 130 -21.10 -0.68 -3.29
N GLN A 131 -20.18 -1.62 -3.30
CA GLN A 131 -18.76 -1.35 -3.09
C GLN A 131 -18.27 -0.47 -4.24
N ASN A 132 -18.25 0.83 -4.04
CA ASN A 132 -17.45 1.72 -4.86
C ASN A 132 -16.02 1.62 -4.37
N ALA A 133 -15.15 1.01 -5.17
CA ALA A 133 -13.71 1.21 -5.08
C ALA A 133 -13.45 2.73 -5.04
N PRO A 134 -12.47 3.21 -4.26
CA PRO A 134 -12.08 4.61 -4.34
C PRO A 134 -11.63 4.87 -5.78
N GLU A 135 -12.43 5.63 -6.50
CA GLU A 135 -12.04 6.21 -7.78
C GLU A 135 -10.88 7.15 -7.47
N GLU A 136 -9.68 6.77 -7.89
CA GLU A 136 -8.56 7.71 -7.87
C GLU A 136 -8.99 8.92 -8.67
N ASP A 137 -9.12 10.07 -8.00
CA ASP A 137 -9.41 11.34 -8.64
C ASP A 137 -8.22 11.75 -9.53
N ASN A 138 -8.21 11.20 -10.73
CA ASN A 138 -7.25 11.53 -11.76
C ASN A 138 -7.58 12.88 -12.47
N SER A 139 -8.54 13.65 -11.95
CA SER A 139 -8.98 14.89 -12.56
C SER A 139 -7.81 15.88 -12.71
N ASN A 140 -6.93 15.94 -11.70
CA ASN A 140 -5.73 16.78 -11.75
C ASN A 140 -4.74 16.32 -12.83
N MET A 141 -4.63 15.03 -13.09
CA MET A 141 -3.78 14.50 -14.17
C MET A 141 -4.31 14.89 -15.54
N TYR A 142 -5.62 14.80 -15.76
CA TYR A 142 -6.23 15.22 -17.03
C TYR A 142 -6.11 16.71 -17.26
N ILE A 143 -6.25 17.55 -16.23
CA ILE A 143 -6.05 19.00 -16.32
C ILE A 143 -4.60 19.32 -16.71
N LEU A 144 -3.61 18.66 -16.10
CA LEU A 144 -2.19 18.87 -16.43
C LEU A 144 -1.86 18.43 -17.86
N VAL A 145 -2.39 17.29 -18.31
CA VAL A 145 -2.18 16.80 -19.68
C VAL A 145 -2.82 17.73 -20.70
N THR A 146 -4.03 18.22 -20.44
CA THR A 146 -4.71 19.16 -21.36
C THR A 146 -3.99 20.51 -21.44
N LEU A 147 -3.49 21.04 -20.32
CA LEU A 147 -2.69 22.26 -20.31
C LEU A 147 -1.38 22.08 -21.07
N ALA A 148 -0.69 20.97 -20.92
CA ALA A 148 0.53 20.66 -21.65
C ALA A 148 0.29 20.58 -23.17
N LEU A 149 -0.81 19.95 -23.60
CA LEU A 149 -1.19 19.87 -24.99
C LEU A 149 -1.55 21.24 -25.58
N LEU A 150 -2.24 22.09 -24.81
CA LEU A 150 -2.55 23.47 -25.24
C LEU A 150 -1.29 24.32 -25.44
N VAL A 151 -0.33 24.23 -24.54
CA VAL A 151 0.97 24.91 -24.65
C VAL A 151 1.73 24.42 -25.88
N LEU A 152 1.73 23.12 -26.14
CA LEU A 152 2.36 22.53 -27.32
C LEU A 152 1.71 23.03 -28.62
N MET A 153 0.37 23.11 -28.64
CA MET A 153 -0.38 23.63 -29.79
C MET A 153 -0.05 25.11 -30.07
N VAL A 154 0.07 25.93 -29.01
CA VAL A 154 0.46 27.35 -29.16
C VAL A 154 1.88 27.50 -29.67
N ILE A 155 2.81 26.65 -29.21
CA ILE A 155 4.21 26.65 -29.66
C ILE A 155 4.29 26.27 -31.14
N LEU A 156 3.54 25.22 -31.56
CA LEU A 156 3.53 24.78 -32.96
C LEU A 156 2.86 25.79 -33.90
N TRP A 157 1.91 26.59 -33.41
CA TRP A 157 1.28 27.64 -34.22
C TRP A 157 2.22 28.84 -34.43
N LYS A 158 3.20 29.08 -33.56
CA LYS A 158 4.16 30.19 -33.66
C LYS A 158 5.44 29.84 -34.43
N VAL A 159 5.64 28.58 -34.83
CA VAL A 159 6.77 28.09 -35.63
C VAL A 159 6.40 28.06 -37.13
#